data_cef590a302409f17e62149421b4b2486
#
_entry.id   cef590a302409f17e62149421b4b2486
#
_cell.length_a   1.000
_cell.length_b   1.000
_cell.length_c   1.000
_cell.angle_alpha   90.00
_cell.angle_beta   90.00
_cell.angle_gamma   90.00
#
_symmetry.space_group_name_H-M   'P 1'
#
loop_
_entity.id
_entity.type
_entity.pdbx_description
1 polymer ?
#
loop_
_entity_poly.entity_id
_entity_poly.type
_entity_poly.pdbx_seq_one_letter_code
_entity_poly.pdbx_strand_id
1 'polypeptide(L)'
;GTKLLTADDVMDGVPEMIHEIQIESTMPDGTKLVTVHDPIKGASKLHPGEFIVEEGTVKLNEGTESIELTVSNTGDRPIQTGSHFHFFEVNKALEFDRKAAYGMRLDIPAGTAVRFEPGEKKAVRLIPIGGDRIGYGLNGLVNGKMDDENIKQAAFEKAKKLGFKGV
;
A
#
# COMPACT_ATOMS: atom_id res chain seq x y z
N GLY A 1 18.94 -29.70 17.94
CA GLY A 1 18.44 -29.26 16.61
C GLY A 1 19.56 -28.71 15.75
N THR A 2 20.32 -27.70 16.25
CA THR A 2 21.34 -26.97 15.46
C THR A 2 22.58 -27.76 15.03
N LYS A 3 22.67 -29.04 15.31
CA LYS A 3 23.80 -29.92 14.95
C LYS A 3 23.45 -30.98 13.93
N LEU A 4 22.24 -30.95 13.38
CA LEU A 4 21.74 -31.99 12.48
C LEU A 4 21.97 -31.65 11.00
N LEU A 5 21.81 -30.39 10.62
CA LEU A 5 21.95 -29.94 9.24
C LEU A 5 22.96 -28.79 9.11
N THR A 6 23.65 -28.79 8.01
CA THR A 6 24.56 -27.74 7.58
C THR A 6 24.13 -27.19 6.23
N ALA A 7 24.69 -26.07 5.78
CA ALA A 7 24.42 -25.49 4.46
C ALA A 7 24.70 -26.47 3.31
N ASP A 8 25.63 -27.41 3.51
CA ASP A 8 25.98 -28.43 2.49
C ASP A 8 24.95 -29.54 2.34
N ASP A 9 24.02 -29.67 3.33
CA ASP A 9 22.95 -30.66 3.33
C ASP A 9 21.67 -30.17 2.68
N VAL A 10 21.60 -28.91 2.32
CA VAL A 10 20.39 -28.24 1.82
C VAL A 10 20.70 -27.42 0.55
N MET A 11 19.66 -26.95 -0.13
CA MET A 11 19.82 -26.07 -1.29
C MET A 11 20.32 -24.68 -0.87
N ASP A 12 21.03 -24.04 -1.77
CA ASP A 12 21.46 -22.63 -1.58
C ASP A 12 20.26 -21.74 -1.23
N GLY A 13 20.45 -20.89 -0.24
CA GLY A 13 19.45 -19.95 0.28
C GLY A 13 18.53 -20.49 1.36
N VAL A 14 18.50 -21.81 1.59
CA VAL A 14 17.66 -22.41 2.65
C VAL A 14 18.10 -22.01 4.05
N PRO A 15 19.41 -21.96 4.39
CA PRO A 15 19.85 -21.51 5.71
C PRO A 15 19.37 -20.08 6.05
N GLU A 16 19.41 -19.19 5.06
CA GLU A 16 19.04 -17.79 5.21
C GLU A 16 17.53 -17.56 5.25
N MET A 17 16.74 -18.51 4.79
CA MET A 17 15.27 -18.45 4.82
C MET A 17 14.68 -19.01 6.11
N ILE A 18 15.39 -19.88 6.82
CA ILE A 18 14.88 -20.58 8.01
C ILE A 18 15.64 -20.10 9.24
N HIS A 19 15.21 -19.00 9.83
CA HIS A 19 15.82 -18.44 11.03
C HIS A 19 15.37 -19.12 12.31
N GLU A 20 14.19 -19.76 12.30
CA GLU A 20 13.59 -20.36 13.49
C GLU A 20 12.72 -21.56 13.13
N ILE A 21 12.81 -22.61 13.96
CA ILE A 21 11.88 -23.73 13.94
C ILE A 21 11.29 -23.90 15.35
N GLN A 22 9.99 -24.02 15.45
CA GLN A 22 9.29 -24.31 16.69
C GLN A 22 8.76 -25.75 16.66
N ILE A 23 9.06 -26.47 17.73
CA ILE A 23 8.67 -27.88 17.87
C ILE A 23 7.93 -28.05 19.18
N GLU A 24 6.71 -28.58 19.13
CA GLU A 24 6.04 -29.07 20.33
C GLU A 24 6.49 -30.49 20.63
N SER A 25 6.87 -30.74 21.89
CA SER A 25 7.23 -32.05 22.38
C SER A 25 6.53 -32.34 23.68
N THR A 26 5.92 -33.54 23.78
CA THR A 26 5.30 -34.04 25.00
C THR A 26 6.36 -34.69 25.87
N MET A 27 6.61 -34.08 27.02
CA MET A 27 7.52 -34.59 28.05
C MET A 27 6.73 -35.19 29.22
N PRO A 28 7.37 -35.96 30.12
CA PRO A 28 6.68 -36.56 31.27
C PRO A 28 5.97 -35.52 32.17
N ASP A 29 6.46 -34.27 32.19
CA ASP A 29 5.94 -33.14 32.92
C ASP A 29 5.05 -32.17 32.10
N GLY A 30 4.61 -32.60 30.93
CA GLY A 30 3.70 -31.84 30.04
C GLY A 30 4.29 -31.49 28.69
N THR A 31 3.46 -30.90 27.82
CA THR A 31 3.86 -30.45 26.50
C THR A 31 4.66 -29.16 26.59
N LYS A 32 5.79 -29.12 25.91
CA LYS A 32 6.70 -27.97 25.88
C LYS A 32 6.96 -27.54 24.44
N LEU A 33 6.99 -26.22 24.24
CA LEU A 33 7.44 -25.61 23.00
C LEU A 33 8.96 -25.41 23.06
N VAL A 34 9.66 -25.94 22.08
CA VAL A 34 11.11 -25.76 21.91
C VAL A 34 11.35 -24.94 20.66
N THR A 35 11.98 -23.79 20.81
CA THR A 35 12.40 -22.94 19.70
C THR A 35 13.88 -23.19 19.39
N VAL A 36 14.18 -23.50 18.15
CA VAL A 36 15.54 -23.67 17.62
C VAL A 36 15.84 -22.51 16.70
N HIS A 37 16.74 -21.63 17.12
CA HIS A 37 17.21 -20.53 16.30
C HIS A 37 18.36 -20.98 15.41
N ASP A 38 18.41 -20.46 14.17
CA ASP A 38 19.40 -20.78 13.14
C ASP A 38 19.67 -22.29 13.06
N PRO A 39 18.64 -23.09 12.72
CA PRO A 39 18.70 -24.55 12.77
C PRO A 39 19.72 -25.17 11.82
N ILE A 40 20.03 -24.49 10.71
CA ILE A 40 20.97 -24.92 9.68
C ILE A 40 22.24 -24.08 9.80
N LYS A 41 23.36 -24.73 9.99
CA LYS A 41 24.65 -24.04 10.19
C LYS A 41 25.41 -23.86 8.87
N GLY A 42 26.06 -22.72 8.75
CA GLY A 42 26.80 -22.30 7.54
C GLY A 42 26.07 -21.14 6.86
N ALA A 43 26.66 -20.68 5.77
CA ALA A 43 26.09 -19.65 4.92
C ALA A 43 26.08 -20.15 3.48
N SER A 44 25.01 -19.86 2.76
CA SER A 44 24.96 -20.10 1.33
C SER A 44 25.54 -18.91 0.55
N LYS A 45 25.80 -19.11 -0.74
CA LYS A 45 26.22 -18.04 -1.64
C LYS A 45 25.04 -17.18 -2.13
N LEU A 46 23.84 -17.68 -1.94
CA LEU A 46 22.60 -17.06 -2.38
C LEU A 46 21.90 -16.44 -1.17
N HIS A 47 21.56 -15.15 -1.24
CA HIS A 47 20.78 -14.45 -0.24
C HIS A 47 19.35 -14.21 -0.77
N PRO A 48 18.39 -15.11 -0.50
CA PRO A 48 17.02 -14.95 -0.99
C PRO A 48 16.42 -13.62 -0.55
N GLY A 49 15.86 -12.88 -1.51
CA GLY A 49 15.30 -11.54 -1.26
C GLY A 49 16.35 -10.41 -1.20
N GLU A 50 17.60 -10.68 -1.53
CA GLU A 50 18.64 -9.65 -1.63
C GLU A 50 18.27 -8.61 -2.70
N PHE A 51 18.37 -7.33 -2.33
CA PHE A 51 18.21 -6.21 -3.26
C PHE A 51 19.56 -5.80 -3.82
N ILE A 52 19.77 -6.07 -5.11
CA ILE A 52 20.94 -5.58 -5.85
C ILE A 52 20.51 -4.29 -6.53
N VAL A 53 20.86 -3.16 -5.94
CA VAL A 53 20.48 -1.83 -6.43
C VAL A 53 21.60 -1.25 -7.27
N GLU A 54 21.29 -0.93 -8.53
CA GLU A 54 22.21 -0.21 -9.39
C GLU A 54 22.29 1.28 -9.00
N GLU A 55 23.41 1.92 -9.30
CA GLU A 55 23.56 3.36 -9.10
C GLU A 55 22.64 4.14 -10.03
N GLY A 56 22.05 5.23 -9.53
CA GLY A 56 21.19 6.10 -10.30
C GLY A 56 19.86 6.40 -9.62
N THR A 57 18.98 7.07 -10.35
CA THR A 57 17.64 7.40 -9.92
C THR A 57 16.63 7.07 -11.01
N VAL A 58 15.47 6.54 -10.63
CA VAL A 58 14.34 6.32 -11.52
C VAL A 58 13.35 7.46 -11.31
N LYS A 59 13.10 8.24 -12.36
CA LYS A 59 12.03 9.26 -12.34
C LYS A 59 10.69 8.58 -12.55
N LEU A 60 9.82 8.71 -11.56
CA LEU A 60 8.45 8.19 -11.64
C LEU A 60 7.57 9.18 -12.41
N ASN A 61 6.64 8.62 -13.22
CA ASN A 61 5.57 9.37 -13.89
C ASN A 61 6.06 10.55 -14.76
N GLU A 62 7.27 10.46 -15.31
CA GLU A 62 7.84 11.51 -16.18
C GLU A 62 6.94 11.75 -17.40
N GLY A 63 6.67 13.02 -17.71
CA GLY A 63 5.79 13.41 -18.81
C GLY A 63 4.30 13.23 -18.56
N THR A 64 3.90 12.73 -17.38
CA THR A 64 2.47 12.62 -17.01
C THR A 64 1.93 13.98 -16.58
N GLU A 65 0.77 14.36 -17.13
CA GLU A 65 0.04 15.54 -16.69
C GLU A 65 -0.27 15.45 -15.19
N SER A 66 -0.12 16.55 -14.46
CA SER A 66 -0.36 16.57 -13.02
C SER A 66 -1.07 17.85 -12.59
N ILE A 67 -1.83 17.74 -11.50
CA ILE A 67 -2.45 18.88 -10.83
C ILE A 67 -1.98 18.91 -9.37
N GLU A 68 -1.98 20.10 -8.79
CA GLU A 68 -1.75 20.31 -7.36
C GLU A 68 -3.03 20.74 -6.68
N LEU A 69 -3.38 20.10 -5.57
CA LEU A 69 -4.56 20.42 -4.77
C LEU A 69 -4.17 20.59 -3.30
N THR A 70 -4.80 21.58 -2.65
CA THR A 70 -4.73 21.70 -1.19
C THR A 70 -5.86 20.88 -0.56
N VAL A 71 -5.49 19.94 0.30
CA VAL A 71 -6.40 19.06 1.02
C VAL A 71 -6.44 19.45 2.49
N SER A 72 -7.64 19.64 3.04
CA SER A 72 -7.84 19.91 4.46
C SER A 72 -8.50 18.72 5.14
N ASN A 73 -7.91 18.20 6.23
CA ASN A 73 -8.59 17.25 7.08
C ASN A 73 -9.49 17.98 8.07
N THR A 74 -10.80 17.90 7.85
CA THR A 74 -11.81 18.56 8.70
C THR A 74 -12.39 17.61 9.76
N GLY A 75 -11.84 16.41 9.86
CA GLY A 75 -12.21 15.42 10.88
C GLY A 75 -11.41 15.58 12.17
N ASP A 76 -11.72 14.71 13.12
CA ASP A 76 -11.09 14.65 14.44
C ASP A 76 -9.98 13.58 14.55
N ARG A 77 -9.70 12.87 13.47
CA ARG A 77 -8.73 11.76 13.40
C ARG A 77 -7.81 11.90 12.21
N PRO A 78 -6.59 11.36 12.30
CA PRO A 78 -5.71 11.26 11.15
C PRO A 78 -6.33 10.38 10.05
N ILE A 79 -6.17 10.81 8.81
CA ILE A 79 -6.64 10.08 7.62
C ILE A 79 -5.44 9.79 6.75
N GLN A 80 -5.30 8.53 6.33
CA GLN A 80 -4.23 8.10 5.45
C GLN A 80 -4.80 7.63 4.10
N THR A 81 -4.20 8.10 3.01
CA THR A 81 -4.60 7.75 1.65
C THR A 81 -3.44 7.10 0.93
N GLY A 82 -3.64 5.89 0.42
CA GLY A 82 -2.65 5.15 -0.35
C GLY A 82 -2.43 5.73 -1.75
N SER A 83 -1.27 5.43 -2.34
CA SER A 83 -0.81 5.96 -3.62
C SER A 83 -1.79 5.75 -4.78
N HIS A 84 -2.45 4.59 -4.84
CA HIS A 84 -3.30 4.19 -5.97
C HIS A 84 -4.80 4.27 -5.68
N PHE A 85 -5.19 4.87 -4.55
CA PHE A 85 -6.59 5.11 -4.25
C PHE A 85 -7.16 6.21 -5.18
N HIS A 86 -8.34 6.01 -5.75
CA HIS A 86 -9.04 7.03 -6.53
C HIS A 86 -9.31 8.25 -5.66
N PHE A 87 -8.61 9.36 -5.89
CA PHE A 87 -8.56 10.46 -4.94
C PHE A 87 -9.92 11.16 -4.75
N PHE A 88 -10.78 11.15 -5.77
CA PHE A 88 -12.17 11.59 -5.65
C PHE A 88 -12.94 10.88 -4.52
N GLU A 89 -12.64 9.60 -4.28
CA GLU A 89 -13.37 8.76 -3.32
C GLU A 89 -12.73 8.70 -1.93
N VAL A 90 -11.64 9.44 -1.67
CA VAL A 90 -11.03 9.43 -0.33
C VAL A 90 -12.00 9.90 0.74
N ASN A 91 -11.67 9.61 1.99
CA ASN A 91 -12.53 9.88 3.16
C ASN A 91 -13.28 11.21 3.04
N LYS A 92 -14.58 11.19 3.33
CA LYS A 92 -15.49 12.34 3.22
C LYS A 92 -15.10 13.55 4.06
N ALA A 93 -14.34 13.34 5.14
CA ALA A 93 -13.86 14.42 5.99
C ALA A 93 -12.65 15.19 5.39
N LEU A 94 -12.04 14.67 4.31
CA LEU A 94 -11.07 15.42 3.55
C LEU A 94 -11.79 16.38 2.60
N GLU A 95 -11.49 17.66 2.71
CA GLU A 95 -12.07 18.75 1.92
C GLU A 95 -11.05 19.26 0.89
N PHE A 96 -11.41 19.23 -0.37
CA PHE A 96 -10.62 19.69 -1.53
C PHE A 96 -11.53 19.76 -2.77
N ASP A 97 -11.06 20.27 -3.88
CA ASP A 97 -11.79 20.21 -5.15
C ASP A 97 -11.87 18.76 -5.67
N ARG A 98 -12.96 18.07 -5.32
CA ARG A 98 -13.19 16.68 -5.76
C ARG A 98 -13.45 16.59 -7.25
N LYS A 99 -13.96 17.65 -7.88
CA LYS A 99 -14.16 17.68 -9.32
C LYS A 99 -12.83 17.54 -10.06
N ALA A 100 -11.84 18.34 -9.67
CA ALA A 100 -10.50 18.26 -10.23
C ALA A 100 -9.80 16.94 -9.95
N ALA A 101 -10.11 16.30 -8.82
CA ALA A 101 -9.51 15.03 -8.41
C ALA A 101 -10.18 13.79 -9.03
N TYR A 102 -11.23 13.93 -9.84
CA TYR A 102 -11.90 12.80 -10.45
C TYR A 102 -11.01 12.10 -11.47
N GLY A 103 -10.90 10.77 -11.37
CA GLY A 103 -10.03 9.97 -12.22
C GLY A 103 -8.54 10.10 -11.92
N MET A 104 -8.19 10.70 -10.77
CA MET A 104 -6.82 10.98 -10.37
C MET A 104 -6.39 10.15 -9.15
N ARG A 105 -5.09 9.97 -8.98
CA ARG A 105 -4.42 9.34 -7.83
C ARG A 105 -3.24 10.18 -7.35
N LEU A 106 -2.73 9.89 -6.15
CA LEU A 106 -1.52 10.55 -5.67
C LEU A 106 -0.30 10.25 -6.55
N ASP A 107 0.50 11.27 -6.81
CA ASP A 107 1.80 11.17 -7.49
C ASP A 107 2.90 10.84 -6.47
N ILE A 108 2.84 9.64 -5.93
CA ILE A 108 3.81 9.10 -4.97
C ILE A 108 4.14 7.65 -5.34
N PRO A 109 5.25 7.08 -4.85
CA PRO A 109 5.63 5.71 -5.14
C PRO A 109 4.55 4.70 -4.73
N ALA A 110 4.40 3.63 -5.51
CA ALA A 110 3.50 2.53 -5.19
C ALA A 110 3.79 1.96 -3.79
N GLY A 111 2.74 1.59 -3.06
CA GLY A 111 2.86 1.06 -1.70
C GLY A 111 3.06 2.12 -0.62
N THR A 112 3.21 3.41 -0.98
CA THR A 112 3.29 4.51 -0.02
C THR A 112 1.95 5.21 0.17
N ALA A 113 1.87 6.10 1.14
CA ALA A 113 0.65 6.82 1.47
C ALA A 113 0.94 8.23 1.99
N VAL A 114 -0.04 9.13 1.87
CA VAL A 114 -0.03 10.45 2.50
C VAL A 114 -0.96 10.43 3.70
N ARG A 115 -0.48 10.94 4.83
CA ARG A 115 -1.22 11.11 6.06
C ARG A 115 -1.59 12.58 6.25
N PHE A 116 -2.84 12.83 6.61
CA PHE A 116 -3.41 14.14 6.90
C PHE A 116 -3.83 14.18 8.38
N GLU A 117 -3.18 15.03 9.18
CA GLU A 117 -3.54 15.19 10.59
C GLU A 117 -4.82 16.05 10.74
N PRO A 118 -5.56 15.92 11.86
CA PRO A 118 -6.73 16.74 12.12
C PRO A 118 -6.43 18.22 12.03
N GLY A 119 -7.23 18.96 11.24
CA GLY A 119 -7.05 20.40 11.03
C GLY A 119 -5.91 20.79 10.09
N GLU A 120 -5.11 19.80 9.61
CA GLU A 120 -4.02 20.07 8.68
C GLU A 120 -4.54 20.46 7.30
N LYS A 121 -3.82 21.42 6.66
CA LYS A 121 -3.92 21.71 5.23
C LYS A 121 -2.61 21.31 4.56
N LYS A 122 -2.69 20.42 3.60
CA LYS A 122 -1.51 19.87 2.91
C LYS A 122 -1.71 19.91 1.39
N ALA A 123 -0.71 20.44 0.68
CA ALA A 123 -0.67 20.35 -0.78
C ALA A 123 -0.28 18.92 -1.19
N VAL A 124 -0.97 18.38 -2.18
CA VAL A 124 -0.68 17.09 -2.79
C VAL A 124 -0.70 17.23 -4.31
N ARG A 125 0.16 16.45 -4.95
CA ARG A 125 0.20 16.33 -6.40
C ARG A 125 -0.56 15.08 -6.82
N LEU A 126 -1.43 15.24 -7.81
CA LEU A 126 -2.23 14.16 -8.39
C LEU A 126 -1.90 13.99 -9.85
N ILE A 127 -2.02 12.75 -10.31
CA ILE A 127 -1.86 12.34 -11.71
C ILE A 127 -3.04 11.45 -12.11
N PRO A 128 -3.37 11.33 -13.42
CA PRO A 128 -4.42 10.43 -13.87
C PRO A 128 -4.17 8.98 -13.47
N ILE A 129 -5.23 8.26 -13.13
CA ILE A 129 -5.21 6.80 -13.00
C ILE A 129 -5.01 6.22 -14.40
N GLY A 130 -4.02 5.36 -14.55
CA GLY A 130 -3.72 4.67 -15.80
C GLY A 130 -4.58 3.44 -16.05
N GLY A 131 -4.21 2.66 -17.07
CA GLY A 131 -4.90 1.44 -17.49
C GLY A 131 -6.29 1.71 -18.07
N ASP A 132 -7.20 0.75 -17.91
CA ASP A 132 -8.57 0.84 -18.45
C ASP A 132 -9.48 1.82 -17.70
N ARG A 133 -8.99 2.43 -16.63
CA ARG A 133 -9.70 3.39 -15.76
C ARG A 133 -11.05 2.85 -15.27
N ILE A 134 -11.06 1.58 -14.87
CA ILE A 134 -12.21 0.91 -14.28
C ILE A 134 -11.93 0.69 -12.80
N GLY A 135 -12.78 1.21 -11.91
CA GLY A 135 -12.65 1.08 -10.46
C GLY A 135 -13.87 0.46 -9.82
N TYR A 136 -13.65 -0.49 -8.92
CA TYR A 136 -14.69 -1.10 -8.09
C TYR A 136 -14.29 -1.11 -6.63
N GLY A 137 -15.27 -1.08 -5.75
CA GLY A 137 -15.04 -1.05 -4.31
C GLY A 137 -14.67 0.36 -3.85
N LEU A 138 -13.49 0.55 -3.26
CA LEU A 138 -13.06 1.83 -2.66
C LEU A 138 -14.11 2.33 -1.65
N ASN A 139 -14.62 3.56 -1.83
CA ASN A 139 -15.79 4.05 -1.09
C ASN A 139 -17.11 3.91 -1.89
N GLY A 140 -17.07 3.16 -2.97
CA GLY A 140 -18.24 2.76 -3.75
C GLY A 140 -18.92 3.90 -4.48
N LEU A 141 -18.23 5.02 -4.75
CA LEU A 141 -18.84 6.13 -5.46
C LEU A 141 -18.93 5.85 -6.97
N VAL A 142 -17.87 5.34 -7.57
CA VAL A 142 -17.77 5.12 -9.02
C VAL A 142 -18.29 3.74 -9.42
N ASN A 143 -17.68 2.65 -8.96
CA ASN A 143 -18.04 1.26 -9.30
C ASN A 143 -18.26 1.01 -10.79
N GLY A 144 -17.26 1.34 -11.62
CA GLY A 144 -17.34 1.17 -13.05
C GLY A 144 -16.25 1.94 -13.79
N LYS A 145 -16.48 2.21 -15.07
CA LYS A 145 -15.55 2.93 -15.94
C LYS A 145 -15.60 4.43 -15.61
N MET A 146 -14.48 5.00 -15.21
CA MET A 146 -14.36 6.41 -14.78
C MET A 146 -14.65 7.39 -15.94
N ASP A 147 -14.41 6.98 -17.17
CA ASP A 147 -14.63 7.81 -18.36
C ASP A 147 -16.07 7.77 -18.90
N ASP A 148 -16.98 7.04 -18.23
CA ASP A 148 -18.42 7.04 -18.53
C ASP A 148 -19.09 8.22 -17.82
N GLU A 149 -19.66 9.15 -18.58
CA GLU A 149 -20.29 10.36 -18.06
C GLU A 149 -21.50 10.07 -17.17
N ASN A 150 -22.24 8.99 -17.41
CA ASN A 150 -23.38 8.61 -16.55
C ASN A 150 -22.89 8.14 -15.18
N ILE A 151 -21.84 7.30 -15.18
CA ILE A 151 -21.19 6.83 -13.94
C ILE A 151 -20.61 8.01 -13.19
N LYS A 152 -19.94 8.92 -13.87
CA LYS A 152 -19.36 10.11 -13.28
C LYS A 152 -20.43 11.00 -12.64
N GLN A 153 -21.51 11.33 -13.33
CA GLN A 153 -22.62 12.10 -12.78
C GLN A 153 -23.25 11.44 -11.55
N ALA A 154 -23.53 10.13 -11.65
CA ALA A 154 -24.07 9.36 -10.53
C ALA A 154 -23.11 9.36 -9.32
N ALA A 155 -21.78 9.29 -9.56
CA ALA A 155 -20.79 9.37 -8.51
C ALA A 155 -20.77 10.72 -7.80
N PHE A 156 -20.89 11.84 -8.54
CA PHE A 156 -20.99 13.18 -7.95
C PHE A 156 -22.26 13.36 -7.13
N GLU A 157 -23.41 12.92 -7.63
CA GLU A 157 -24.68 12.97 -6.88
C GLU A 157 -24.60 12.13 -5.60
N LYS A 158 -24.04 10.92 -5.70
CA LYS A 158 -23.83 10.03 -4.57
C LYS A 158 -22.91 10.65 -3.52
N ALA A 159 -21.80 11.26 -3.96
CA ALA A 159 -20.86 11.93 -3.08
C ALA A 159 -21.53 13.08 -2.31
N LYS A 160 -22.32 13.93 -2.99
CA LYS A 160 -23.12 14.99 -2.34
C LYS A 160 -24.09 14.41 -1.30
N LYS A 161 -24.87 13.40 -1.68
CA LYS A 161 -25.83 12.74 -0.80
C LYS A 161 -25.20 12.13 0.45
N LEU A 162 -23.99 11.59 0.33
CA LEU A 162 -23.24 10.98 1.42
C LEU A 162 -22.40 11.97 2.24
N GLY A 163 -22.43 13.26 1.88
CA GLY A 163 -21.73 14.33 2.61
C GLY A 163 -20.22 14.37 2.40
N PHE A 164 -19.74 13.97 1.23
CA PHE A 164 -18.34 14.17 0.86
C PHE A 164 -18.09 15.66 0.62
N LYS A 165 -17.10 16.22 1.30
CA LYS A 165 -16.79 17.64 1.21
C LYS A 165 -16.05 17.99 -0.07
N GLY A 166 -16.28 19.18 -0.62
CA GLY A 166 -15.62 19.69 -1.83
C GLY A 166 -16.16 19.13 -3.16
N VAL A 167 -17.42 18.65 -3.19
CA VAL A 167 -18.12 18.16 -4.40
C VAL A 167 -18.93 19.25 -5.06
#